data_342f7ef582e2f1c6080202daddc8c0c4
#
_entry.id   342f7ef582e2f1c6080202daddc8c0c4
#
_cell.length_a   1.000
_cell.length_b   1.000
_cell.length_c   1.000
_cell.angle_alpha   90.00
_cell.angle_beta   90.00
_cell.angle_gamma   90.00
#
_symmetry.space_group_name_H-M   'P 1'
#
loop_
_entity.id
_entity.type
_entity.pdbx_description
1 polymer ?
#
loop_
_entity_poly.entity_id
_entity_poly.type
_entity_poly.pdbx_seq_one_letter_code
_entity_poly.pdbx_strand_id
1 'polypeptide(L)'
;MRMLSWLLLASMLPGCAVINQGEVGVIRRWGKLDEQPVAPGLVFFEPVSTQVLRVPVRLTTVTVDFTLPSKEGLNVDAQISILYRVEAEKAPQVLGTIGENYEEELVVAVFRSAAADVSAHFFARDLYSSERGRIEKEIKKLMTEVLSGRGF
;
A
#
# COMPACT_ATOMS: atom_id res chain seq x y z
N MET A 1 -24.34 -44.24 5.04
CA MET A 1 -23.38 -44.05 3.95
C MET A 1 -23.86 -43.07 2.86
N ARG A 2 -25.14 -42.96 2.52
CA ARG A 2 -25.67 -42.03 1.48
C ARG A 2 -25.58 -40.54 1.87
N MET A 3 -25.71 -40.17 3.16
CA MET A 3 -25.60 -38.78 3.62
C MET A 3 -24.18 -38.24 3.59
N LEU A 4 -23.16 -39.09 3.78
CA LEU A 4 -21.75 -38.70 3.75
C LEU A 4 -21.29 -38.35 2.32
N SER A 5 -21.89 -38.98 1.29
CA SER A 5 -21.61 -38.71 -0.11
C SER A 5 -22.14 -37.35 -0.57
N TRP A 6 -23.25 -36.87 0.01
CA TRP A 6 -23.83 -35.55 -0.28
C TRP A 6 -23.01 -34.40 0.35
N LEU A 7 -22.39 -34.63 1.51
CA LEU A 7 -21.49 -33.67 2.18
C LEU A 7 -20.20 -33.44 1.39
N LEU A 8 -19.66 -34.49 0.77
CA LEU A 8 -18.48 -34.41 -0.10
C LEU A 8 -18.74 -33.67 -1.42
N LEU A 9 -19.97 -33.78 -1.96
CA LEU A 9 -20.37 -33.10 -3.19
C LEU A 9 -20.60 -31.59 -2.98
N ALA A 10 -21.03 -31.20 -1.78
CA ALA A 10 -21.26 -29.79 -1.43
C ALA A 10 -19.96 -28.97 -1.27
N SER A 11 -18.81 -29.63 -1.08
CA SER A 11 -17.50 -28.97 -0.93
C SER A 11 -16.86 -28.52 -2.25
N MET A 12 -17.43 -28.85 -3.40
CA MET A 12 -16.94 -28.49 -4.74
C MET A 12 -17.60 -27.22 -5.34
N LEU A 13 -18.26 -26.42 -4.52
CA LEU A 13 -18.81 -25.16 -5.03
C LEU A 13 -17.66 -24.18 -5.32
N PRO A 14 -17.50 -23.73 -6.57
CA PRO A 14 -16.49 -22.74 -6.90
C PRO A 14 -16.78 -21.44 -6.15
N GLY A 15 -15.76 -20.89 -5.51
CA GLY A 15 -15.81 -19.55 -4.96
C GLY A 15 -15.79 -18.53 -6.10
N CYS A 16 -16.47 -17.41 -5.91
CA CYS A 16 -16.33 -16.27 -6.84
C CYS A 16 -15.91 -15.02 -6.06
N ALA A 17 -15.03 -14.25 -6.65
CA ALA A 17 -14.63 -12.93 -6.17
C ALA A 17 -14.86 -11.89 -7.25
N VAL A 18 -15.34 -10.72 -6.86
CA VAL A 18 -15.45 -9.57 -7.76
C VAL A 18 -14.29 -8.63 -7.46
N ILE A 19 -13.50 -8.31 -8.48
CA ILE A 19 -12.45 -7.30 -8.45
C ILE A 19 -13.05 -6.03 -9.04
N ASN A 20 -13.10 -4.95 -8.25
CA ASN A 20 -13.71 -3.70 -8.69
C ASN A 20 -12.77 -2.93 -9.63
N GLN A 21 -13.33 -1.96 -10.37
CA GLN A 21 -12.52 -1.01 -11.14
C GLN A 21 -11.64 -0.17 -10.19
N GLY A 22 -10.38 0.01 -10.56
CA GLY A 22 -9.37 0.67 -9.73
C GLY A 22 -8.70 -0.24 -8.70
N GLU A 23 -8.96 -1.55 -8.77
CA GLU A 23 -8.28 -2.60 -8.02
C GLU A 23 -7.72 -3.65 -8.97
N VAL A 24 -6.71 -4.36 -8.55
CA VAL A 24 -6.24 -5.60 -9.19
C VAL A 24 -6.29 -6.74 -8.19
N GLY A 25 -6.59 -7.93 -8.69
CA GLY A 25 -6.54 -9.15 -7.91
C GLY A 25 -5.15 -9.77 -7.94
N VAL A 26 -4.65 -10.21 -6.80
CA VAL A 26 -3.47 -11.06 -6.72
C VAL A 26 -3.90 -12.39 -6.15
N ILE A 27 -3.67 -13.45 -6.89
CA ILE A 27 -4.08 -14.80 -6.48
C ILE A 27 -2.98 -15.40 -5.60
N ARG A 28 -3.38 -15.88 -4.42
CA ARG A 28 -2.52 -16.64 -3.52
C ARG A 28 -3.00 -18.09 -3.47
N ARG A 29 -2.19 -19.01 -4.02
CA ARG A 29 -2.47 -20.45 -4.01
C ARG A 29 -1.52 -21.16 -3.08
N TRP A 30 -2.05 -21.86 -2.09
CA TRP A 30 -1.22 -22.59 -1.10
C TRP A 30 -0.13 -21.70 -0.47
N GLY A 31 -0.43 -20.41 -0.23
CA GLY A 31 0.51 -19.45 0.32
C GLY A 31 1.47 -18.80 -0.69
N LYS A 32 1.52 -19.26 -1.94
CA LYS A 32 2.32 -18.66 -3.01
C LYS A 32 1.50 -17.65 -3.80
N LEU A 33 2.04 -16.45 -4.01
CA LEU A 33 1.45 -15.42 -4.86
C LEU A 33 1.75 -15.70 -6.33
N ASP A 34 0.73 -15.53 -7.17
CA ASP A 34 0.91 -15.52 -8.63
C ASP A 34 1.61 -14.22 -9.03
N GLU A 35 2.52 -14.28 -10.01
CA GLU A 35 3.31 -13.13 -10.46
C GLU A 35 2.49 -12.16 -11.32
N GLN A 36 1.40 -12.61 -11.89
CA GLN A 36 0.56 -11.80 -12.75
C GLN A 36 -0.70 -11.33 -12.01
N PRO A 37 -0.96 -10.03 -11.98
CA PRO A 37 -2.18 -9.50 -11.41
C PRO A 37 -3.38 -9.83 -12.32
N VAL A 38 -4.54 -10.04 -11.70
CA VAL A 38 -5.80 -10.28 -12.39
C VAL A 38 -6.55 -8.96 -12.56
N ALA A 39 -7.01 -8.70 -13.78
CA ALA A 39 -7.77 -7.51 -14.13
C ALA A 39 -9.14 -7.46 -13.40
N PRO A 40 -9.75 -6.26 -13.29
CA PRO A 40 -11.10 -6.10 -12.76
C PRO A 40 -12.11 -7.00 -13.47
N GLY A 41 -13.00 -7.60 -12.68
CA GLY A 41 -14.02 -8.53 -13.19
C GLY A 41 -14.39 -9.62 -12.20
N LEU A 42 -15.13 -10.60 -12.68
CA LEU A 42 -15.51 -11.78 -11.92
C LEU A 42 -14.43 -12.86 -12.06
N VAL A 43 -13.94 -13.34 -10.95
CA VAL A 43 -12.92 -14.40 -10.88
C VAL A 43 -13.50 -15.60 -10.14
N PHE A 44 -13.43 -16.76 -10.78
CA PHE A 44 -13.77 -18.04 -10.16
C PHE A 44 -12.52 -18.69 -9.60
N PHE A 45 -12.60 -19.19 -8.39
CA PHE A 45 -11.49 -19.83 -7.73
C PHE A 45 -11.95 -20.96 -6.79
N GLU A 46 -11.04 -21.82 -6.43
CA GLU A 46 -11.27 -22.87 -5.44
C GLU A 46 -11.02 -22.32 -4.03
N PRO A 47 -12.07 -22.20 -3.18
CA PRO A 47 -11.93 -21.48 -1.90
C PRO A 47 -11.08 -22.20 -0.85
N VAL A 48 -10.81 -23.49 -1.03
CA VAL A 48 -10.01 -24.28 -0.08
C VAL A 48 -8.51 -23.99 -0.21
N SER A 49 -8.03 -23.79 -1.45
CA SER A 49 -6.61 -23.66 -1.76
C SER A 49 -6.19 -22.26 -2.20
N THR A 50 -7.16 -21.43 -2.60
CA THR A 50 -6.90 -20.16 -3.29
C THR A 50 -7.56 -19.01 -2.55
N GLN A 51 -6.83 -17.91 -2.42
CA GLN A 51 -7.30 -16.63 -1.90
C GLN A 51 -7.06 -15.55 -2.94
N VAL A 52 -8.01 -14.65 -3.12
CA VAL A 52 -7.88 -13.48 -3.99
C VAL A 52 -7.66 -12.25 -3.11
N LEU A 53 -6.45 -11.69 -3.18
CA LEU A 53 -6.10 -10.43 -2.52
C LEU A 53 -6.40 -9.27 -3.47
N ARG A 54 -7.02 -8.21 -2.97
CA ARG A 54 -7.36 -7.02 -3.75
C ARG A 54 -6.40 -5.90 -3.40
N VAL A 55 -5.75 -5.34 -4.41
CA VAL A 55 -4.83 -4.21 -4.26
C VAL A 55 -5.40 -3.01 -4.99
N PRO A 56 -5.65 -1.88 -4.29
CA PRO A 56 -6.08 -0.66 -4.93
C PRO A 56 -4.93 -0.09 -5.78
N VAL A 57 -5.21 0.14 -7.07
CA VAL A 57 -4.27 0.73 -8.03
C VAL A 57 -4.70 2.13 -8.45
N ARG A 58 -5.77 2.64 -7.85
CA ARG A 58 -6.18 4.04 -7.96
C ARG A 58 -5.36 4.92 -7.03
N LEU A 59 -5.40 6.23 -7.26
CA LEU A 59 -4.81 7.19 -6.35
C LEU A 59 -5.46 7.08 -4.97
N THR A 60 -4.68 6.78 -3.96
CA THR A 60 -5.12 6.60 -2.57
C THR A 60 -4.46 7.66 -1.69
N THR A 61 -5.18 8.14 -0.69
CA THR A 61 -4.69 9.11 0.28
C THR A 61 -4.64 8.47 1.65
N VAL A 62 -3.47 8.54 2.30
CA VAL A 62 -3.31 8.23 3.72
C VAL A 62 -2.99 9.51 4.47
N THR A 63 -3.64 9.72 5.60
CA THR A 63 -3.40 10.87 6.48
C THR A 63 -2.69 10.40 7.73
N VAL A 64 -1.57 11.03 8.06
CA VAL A 64 -0.71 10.68 9.18
C VAL A 64 -0.51 11.88 10.07
N ASP A 65 -0.72 11.68 11.38
CA ASP A 65 -0.31 12.63 12.41
C ASP A 65 1.14 12.34 12.78
N PHE A 66 1.95 13.38 12.79
CA PHE A 66 3.37 13.19 12.86
C PHE A 66 4.09 14.40 13.49
N THR A 67 5.12 14.13 14.28
CA THR A 67 5.93 15.16 14.92
C THR A 67 7.22 15.37 14.14
N LEU A 68 7.44 16.58 13.62
CA LEU A 68 8.60 16.99 12.83
C LEU A 68 9.66 17.61 13.76
N PRO A 69 10.87 17.05 13.84
CA PRO A 69 11.98 17.70 14.52
C PRO A 69 12.49 18.88 13.68
N SER A 70 12.68 20.04 14.30
CA SER A 70 13.30 21.19 13.65
C SER A 70 14.80 21.27 13.91
N LYS A 71 15.51 22.08 13.12
CA LYS A 71 16.95 22.33 13.26
C LYS A 71 17.37 22.82 14.64
N GLU A 72 16.50 23.51 15.34
CA GLU A 72 16.73 24.04 16.70
C GLU A 72 16.31 23.07 17.81
N GLY A 73 15.90 21.86 17.45
CA GLY A 73 15.47 20.82 18.40
C GLY A 73 14.04 21.00 18.91
N LEU A 74 13.23 21.84 18.28
CA LEU A 74 11.81 21.95 18.58
C LEU A 74 11.04 20.88 17.81
N ASN A 75 10.02 20.33 18.44
CA ASN A 75 9.08 19.41 17.82
C ASN A 75 7.85 20.19 17.35
N VAL A 76 7.50 19.96 16.08
CA VAL A 76 6.34 20.57 15.43
C VAL A 76 5.37 19.47 15.04
N ASP A 77 4.17 19.48 15.63
CA ASP A 77 3.13 18.53 15.29
C ASP A 77 2.43 18.95 13.97
N ALA A 78 2.31 18.02 13.06
CA ALA A 78 1.70 18.25 11.76
C ALA A 78 0.84 17.06 11.36
N GLN A 79 -0.29 17.36 10.70
CA GLN A 79 -1.10 16.37 10.01
C GLN A 79 -0.82 16.49 8.51
N ILE A 80 -0.40 15.38 7.91
CA ILE A 80 0.03 15.37 6.50
C ILE A 80 -0.72 14.27 5.75
N SER A 81 -1.21 14.63 4.56
CA SER A 81 -1.85 13.69 3.65
C SER A 81 -0.88 13.29 2.53
N ILE A 82 -0.65 12.00 2.40
CA ILE A 82 0.23 11.41 1.39
C ILE A 82 -0.65 10.80 0.31
N LEU A 83 -0.42 11.21 -0.93
CA LEU A 83 -1.07 10.60 -2.09
C LEU A 83 -0.11 9.63 -2.75
N TYR A 84 -0.54 8.39 -2.92
CA TYR A 84 0.26 7.37 -3.58
C TYR A 84 -0.63 6.47 -4.46
N ARG A 85 0.01 5.68 -5.30
CA ARG A 85 -0.65 4.70 -6.17
C ARG A 85 0.27 3.51 -6.36
N VAL A 86 -0.26 2.31 -6.23
CA VAL A 86 0.46 1.08 -6.57
C VAL A 86 0.37 0.84 -8.08
N GLU A 87 1.50 0.51 -8.71
CA GLU A 87 1.51 0.09 -10.11
C GLU A 87 0.86 -1.29 -10.25
N ALA A 88 -0.14 -1.39 -11.12
CA ALA A 88 -0.94 -2.62 -11.26
C ALA A 88 -0.11 -3.87 -11.51
N GLU A 89 0.89 -3.76 -12.40
CA GLU A 89 1.77 -4.86 -12.78
C GLU A 89 2.70 -5.30 -11.64
N LYS A 90 3.03 -4.39 -10.72
CA LYS A 90 3.91 -4.64 -9.58
C LYS A 90 3.18 -5.02 -8.30
N ALA A 91 1.83 -5.01 -8.31
CA ALA A 91 1.04 -5.37 -7.12
C ALA A 91 1.41 -6.74 -6.51
N PRO A 92 1.66 -7.82 -7.28
CA PRO A 92 2.12 -9.08 -6.71
C PRO A 92 3.49 -8.98 -6.03
N GLN A 93 4.41 -8.20 -6.58
CA GLN A 93 5.72 -7.96 -6.01
C GLN A 93 5.63 -7.17 -4.69
N VAL A 94 4.78 -6.13 -4.65
CA VAL A 94 4.53 -5.34 -3.44
C VAL A 94 4.02 -6.25 -2.31
N LEU A 95 2.99 -7.06 -2.59
CA LEU A 95 2.45 -8.00 -1.61
C LEU A 95 3.45 -9.07 -1.20
N GLY A 96 4.28 -9.56 -2.13
CA GLY A 96 5.27 -10.61 -1.85
C GLY A 96 6.47 -10.13 -1.05
N THR A 97 6.85 -8.85 -1.21
CA THR A 97 8.06 -8.29 -0.59
C THR A 97 7.76 -7.58 0.72
N ILE A 98 6.63 -6.88 0.80
CA ILE A 98 6.27 -6.02 1.91
C ILE A 98 5.13 -6.62 2.72
N GLY A 99 4.13 -7.19 2.04
CA GLY A 99 2.93 -7.75 2.68
C GLY A 99 1.67 -6.95 2.39
N GLU A 100 0.58 -7.34 3.05
CA GLU A 100 -0.74 -6.71 2.87
C GLU A 100 -0.80 -5.31 3.51
N ASN A 101 0.04 -5.04 4.51
CA ASN A 101 0.11 -3.75 5.21
C ASN A 101 1.13 -2.78 4.61
N TYR A 102 1.41 -2.88 3.30
CA TYR A 102 2.42 -2.08 2.60
C TYR A 102 2.24 -0.56 2.77
N GLU A 103 1.02 -0.09 3.03
CA GLU A 103 0.74 1.32 3.29
C GLU A 103 1.48 1.80 4.55
N GLU A 104 1.29 1.13 5.67
CA GLU A 104 1.93 1.51 6.95
C GLU A 104 3.41 1.14 6.97
N GLU A 105 3.75 -0.07 6.49
CA GLU A 105 5.12 -0.62 6.58
C GLU A 105 6.09 0.02 5.60
N LEU A 106 5.60 0.52 4.46
CA LEU A 106 6.47 1.16 3.47
C LEU A 106 6.12 2.64 3.26
N VAL A 107 4.90 2.96 2.83
CA VAL A 107 4.57 4.35 2.41
C VAL A 107 4.70 5.31 3.58
N VAL A 108 4.07 4.99 4.71
CA VAL A 108 4.11 5.82 5.92
C VAL A 108 5.51 5.84 6.55
N ALA A 109 6.19 4.69 6.60
CA ALA A 109 7.54 4.59 7.17
C ALA A 109 8.56 5.41 6.36
N VAL A 110 8.53 5.32 5.03
CA VAL A 110 9.41 6.11 4.13
C VAL A 110 9.11 7.60 4.29
N PHE A 111 7.82 7.97 4.37
CA PHE A 111 7.42 9.35 4.61
C PHE A 111 7.99 9.88 5.93
N ARG A 112 7.83 9.13 7.03
CA ARG A 112 8.35 9.53 8.36
C ARG A 112 9.86 9.78 8.33
N SER A 113 10.60 8.88 7.68
CA SER A 113 12.04 9.04 7.54
C SER A 113 12.41 10.28 6.71
N ALA A 114 11.83 10.42 5.53
CA ALA A 114 12.11 11.54 4.63
C ALA A 114 11.71 12.88 5.26
N ALA A 115 10.56 12.94 5.93
CA ALA A 115 10.08 14.14 6.59
C ALA A 115 10.96 14.55 7.77
N ALA A 116 11.40 13.58 8.59
CA ALA A 116 12.32 13.86 9.71
C ALA A 116 13.68 14.36 9.20
N ASP A 117 14.24 13.72 8.16
CA ASP A 117 15.51 14.13 7.57
C ASP A 117 15.45 15.55 7.02
N VAL A 118 14.42 15.87 6.24
CA VAL A 118 14.29 17.20 5.64
C VAL A 118 14.03 18.25 6.71
N SER A 119 13.07 18.01 7.63
CA SER A 119 12.68 19.01 8.63
C SER A 119 13.81 19.38 9.57
N ALA A 120 14.71 18.45 9.89
CA ALA A 120 15.89 18.71 10.73
C ALA A 120 16.86 19.77 10.13
N HIS A 121 16.76 20.11 8.87
CA HIS A 121 17.54 21.16 8.23
C HIS A 121 16.89 22.54 8.26
N PHE A 122 15.61 22.63 8.65
CA PHE A 122 14.83 23.87 8.65
C PHE A 122 14.47 24.29 10.09
N PHE A 123 14.33 25.62 10.29
CA PHE A 123 13.80 26.14 11.54
C PHE A 123 12.30 25.90 11.65
N ALA A 124 11.78 25.80 12.89
CA ALA A 124 10.35 25.59 13.10
C ALA A 124 9.48 26.63 12.38
N ARG A 125 9.90 27.91 12.35
CA ARG A 125 9.22 28.98 11.62
C ARG A 125 9.13 28.74 10.10
N ASP A 126 10.11 28.04 9.53
CA ASP A 126 10.17 27.81 8.08
C ASP A 126 9.10 26.79 7.64
N LEU A 127 8.71 25.87 8.54
CA LEU A 127 7.62 24.92 8.33
C LEU A 127 6.25 25.59 8.14
N TYR A 128 6.08 26.80 8.67
CA TYR A 128 4.84 27.59 8.55
C TYR A 128 4.96 28.77 7.58
N SER A 129 6.11 28.96 6.95
CA SER A 129 6.42 30.08 6.06
C SER A 129 6.28 29.73 4.58
N SER A 130 6.72 30.65 3.71
CA SER A 130 6.85 30.43 2.26
C SER A 130 7.80 29.27 1.89
N GLU A 131 8.70 28.86 2.80
CA GLU A 131 9.62 27.74 2.59
C GLU A 131 8.91 26.37 2.62
N ARG A 132 7.70 26.30 3.14
CA ARG A 132 6.91 25.05 3.20
C ARG A 132 6.85 24.32 1.85
N GLY A 133 6.63 25.05 0.76
CA GLY A 133 6.57 24.45 -0.57
C GLY A 133 7.90 23.85 -1.06
N ARG A 134 9.03 24.34 -0.55
CA ARG A 134 10.36 23.78 -0.79
C ARG A 134 10.54 22.49 0.01
N ILE A 135 10.16 22.51 1.28
CA ILE A 135 10.22 21.35 2.18
C ILE A 135 9.39 20.20 1.62
N GLU A 136 8.16 20.46 1.19
CA GLU A 136 7.29 19.47 0.55
C GLU A 136 7.93 18.86 -0.71
N LYS A 137 8.59 19.65 -1.54
CA LYS A 137 9.28 19.17 -2.75
C LYS A 137 10.47 18.27 -2.40
N GLU A 138 11.24 18.60 -1.39
CA GLU A 138 12.38 17.80 -0.95
C GLU A 138 11.93 16.46 -0.36
N ILE A 139 10.91 16.46 0.49
CA ILE A 139 10.29 15.24 1.01
C ILE A 139 9.78 14.37 -0.14
N LYS A 140 9.01 14.96 -1.07
CA LYS A 140 8.50 14.23 -2.24
C LYS A 140 9.61 13.59 -3.07
N LYS A 141 10.72 14.31 -3.28
CA LYS A 141 11.87 13.79 -4.02
C LYS A 141 12.45 12.54 -3.35
N LEU A 142 12.73 12.60 -2.05
CA LEU A 142 13.26 11.46 -1.29
C LEU A 142 12.29 10.27 -1.32
N MET A 143 11.00 10.52 -1.13
CA MET A 143 9.98 9.47 -1.23
C MET A 143 9.99 8.82 -2.61
N THR A 144 10.00 9.61 -3.67
CA THR A 144 9.98 9.11 -5.05
C THR A 144 11.21 8.24 -5.34
N GLU A 145 12.40 8.62 -4.88
CA GLU A 145 13.63 7.84 -5.06
C GLU A 145 13.52 6.45 -4.40
N VAL A 146 12.87 6.36 -3.25
CA VAL A 146 12.72 5.09 -2.53
C VAL A 146 11.57 4.24 -3.06
N LEU A 147 10.43 4.87 -3.39
CA LEU A 147 9.18 4.17 -3.72
C LEU A 147 9.12 3.73 -5.19
N SER A 148 9.65 4.53 -6.15
CA SER A 148 9.56 4.24 -7.59
C SER A 148 10.20 2.90 -7.99
N GLY A 149 11.24 2.46 -7.28
CA GLY A 149 11.85 1.15 -7.48
C GLY A 149 11.07 -0.03 -6.91
N ARG A 150 10.04 0.24 -6.09
CA ARG A 150 9.30 -0.76 -5.31
C ARG A 150 7.83 -0.94 -5.71
N GLY A 151 7.39 -0.27 -6.79
CA GLY A 151 6.04 -0.45 -7.34
C GLY A 151 5.03 0.64 -6.99
N PHE A 152 5.50 1.85 -6.66
CA PHE A 152 4.66 3.01 -6.33
C PHE A 152 4.94 4.20 -7.24
#